data_3891812ed9fd238264cc2593b943bdd0
#
_entry.id   3891812ed9fd238264cc2593b943bdd0
#
_cell.length_a   1.000
_cell.length_b   1.000
_cell.length_c   1.000
_cell.angle_alpha   90.00
_cell.angle_beta   90.00
_cell.angle_gamma   90.00
#
_symmetry.space_group_name_H-M   'P 1'
#
loop_
_entity.id
_entity.type
_entity.pdbx_description
1 polymer ?
#
loop_
_entity_poly.entity_id
_entity_poly.type
_entity_poly.pdbx_seq_one_letter_code
_entity_poly.pdbx_strand_id
1 'polypeptide(L)'
;MGLLLSGGLAAQEITAFSGNGTLSWANGLTNGVYEVQWSSSLAPGAAWTNDWSQLRDIQGTQSVFTVPVPMFYRVKGNAYPEVTDSAECYARYSNALLSAAVALPNEISTRLRPVATNTPGTDWRTFTNWVDGTTNRWIRVATMKFTGSWVWNNLLTPGAHTMSNGWSGETWVTLYPDVRQLLTSYTGTNRTLRMEMALGLPPRPGSYGVAEFYVDPKYLFRPAVSPDTHSPSCGLAPEETSPYLAANALQGVSPGYAAWFKATYDSRGYAATNLDNSWPWTRLGYTCDYENSANSPVGLSEYVVPSCSDTNYWGASLVIPIYVDSTWPAANYGL
;
A
#
# COMPACT_ATOMS: atom_id res chain seq x y z
N MET A 1 22.10 -26.16 -27.64
CA MET A 1 23.26 -25.31 -27.69
C MET A 1 23.11 -24.14 -26.73
N GLY A 2 23.99 -24.08 -25.82
CA GLY A 2 24.11 -23.49 -24.52
C GLY A 2 23.25 -22.27 -24.15
N LEU A 3 22.39 -22.51 -23.22
CA LEU A 3 21.73 -21.50 -22.39
C LEU A 3 22.74 -21.03 -21.35
N LEU A 4 23.22 -19.81 -21.45
CA LEU A 4 23.91 -19.17 -20.34
C LEU A 4 22.85 -18.66 -19.37
N LEU A 5 22.59 -19.43 -18.33
CA LEU A 5 21.89 -19.00 -17.15
C LEU A 5 22.79 -18.06 -16.35
N SER A 6 22.65 -16.76 -16.56
CA SER A 6 23.06 -15.78 -15.57
C SER A 6 21.92 -15.62 -14.57
N GLY A 7 22.23 -15.84 -13.30
CA GLY A 7 21.25 -15.93 -12.23
C GLY A 7 20.35 -14.71 -12.06
N GLY A 8 19.05 -14.97 -11.95
CA GLY A 8 18.23 -14.43 -10.91
C GLY A 8 17.28 -13.29 -11.19
N LEU A 9 16.85 -12.96 -12.42
CA LEU A 9 15.58 -12.24 -12.60
C LEU A 9 14.80 -13.00 -13.67
N ALA A 10 13.62 -13.48 -13.32
CA ALA A 10 12.73 -14.06 -14.31
C ALA A 10 12.48 -12.99 -15.41
N ALA A 11 12.80 -13.34 -16.64
CA ALA A 11 12.56 -12.45 -17.76
C ALA A 11 11.06 -12.15 -17.87
N GLN A 12 10.70 -10.90 -18.14
CA GLN A 12 9.33 -10.54 -18.44
C GLN A 12 8.91 -11.30 -19.70
N GLU A 13 7.78 -11.98 -19.62
CA GLU A 13 7.23 -12.75 -20.71
C GLU A 13 5.96 -12.07 -21.24
N ILE A 14 5.95 -11.70 -22.52
CA ILE A 14 4.74 -11.19 -23.16
C ILE A 14 3.76 -12.35 -23.30
N THR A 15 2.62 -12.26 -22.62
CA THR A 15 1.61 -13.32 -22.57
C THR A 15 0.49 -13.11 -23.58
N ALA A 16 0.23 -11.88 -23.99
CA ALA A 16 -0.75 -11.57 -25.02
C ALA A 16 -0.48 -10.25 -25.72
N PHE A 17 -0.83 -10.20 -26.99
CA PHE A 17 -0.99 -8.99 -27.78
C PHE A 17 -2.32 -9.08 -28.53
N SER A 18 -3.28 -8.29 -28.13
CA SER A 18 -4.64 -8.35 -28.68
C SER A 18 -4.78 -7.47 -29.92
N GLY A 19 -5.76 -7.78 -30.76
CA GLY A 19 -6.03 -7.03 -31.99
C GLY A 19 -6.45 -5.56 -31.77
N ASN A 20 -6.78 -5.18 -30.54
CA ASN A 20 -7.05 -3.78 -30.15
C ASN A 20 -5.80 -3.02 -29.68
N GLY A 21 -4.61 -3.62 -29.79
CA GLY A 21 -3.35 -3.00 -29.39
C GLY A 21 -2.98 -3.17 -27.92
N THR A 22 -3.67 -4.02 -27.16
CA THR A 22 -3.34 -4.27 -25.75
C THR A 22 -2.22 -5.29 -25.65
N LEU A 23 -1.14 -4.93 -24.94
CA LEU A 23 -0.01 -5.79 -24.61
C LEU A 23 -0.11 -6.23 -23.15
N SER A 24 -0.01 -7.54 -22.91
CA SER A 24 0.03 -8.12 -21.55
C SER A 24 1.31 -8.91 -21.34
N TRP A 25 1.86 -8.87 -20.14
CA TRP A 25 3.05 -9.64 -19.78
C TRP A 25 2.95 -10.20 -18.35
N ALA A 26 3.67 -11.30 -18.12
CA ALA A 26 3.85 -11.93 -16.83
C ALA A 26 5.25 -11.66 -16.25
N ASN A 27 5.50 -12.22 -15.08
CA ASN A 27 6.78 -12.08 -14.36
C ASN A 27 7.18 -10.62 -14.11
N GLY A 28 6.17 -9.79 -13.84
CA GLY A 28 6.40 -8.40 -13.46
C GLY A 28 7.26 -8.32 -12.19
N LEU A 29 8.25 -7.45 -12.18
CA LEU A 29 9.02 -7.12 -10.99
C LEU A 29 8.10 -6.39 -10.01
N THR A 30 8.06 -6.83 -8.78
CA THR A 30 7.46 -6.04 -7.69
C THR A 30 8.28 -4.74 -7.60
N ASN A 31 7.63 -3.60 -7.68
CA ASN A 31 8.28 -2.28 -7.71
C ASN A 31 9.20 -2.07 -8.94
N GLY A 32 8.83 -2.61 -10.09
CA GLY A 32 9.55 -2.41 -11.35
C GLY A 32 8.96 -1.29 -12.20
N VAL A 33 9.81 -0.55 -12.90
CA VAL A 33 9.41 0.37 -13.98
C VAL A 33 9.56 -0.36 -15.29
N TYR A 34 8.54 -0.26 -16.13
CA TYR A 34 8.52 -0.95 -17.40
C TYR A 34 8.58 0.02 -18.56
N GLU A 35 9.37 -0.35 -19.54
CA GLU A 35 9.48 0.33 -20.80
C GLU A 35 9.13 -0.66 -21.92
N VAL A 36 8.18 -0.30 -22.76
CA VAL A 36 7.87 -1.07 -23.98
C VAL A 36 8.76 -0.58 -25.10
N GLN A 37 9.64 -1.45 -25.53
CA GLN A 37 10.53 -1.18 -26.66
C GLN A 37 10.10 -2.00 -27.87
N TRP A 38 10.31 -1.43 -29.06
CA TRP A 38 10.04 -2.10 -30.32
C TRP A 38 11.27 -2.14 -31.25
N SER A 39 11.27 -3.06 -32.18
CA SER A 39 12.24 -3.15 -33.25
C SER A 39 11.55 -3.58 -34.54
N SER A 40 12.06 -3.15 -35.67
CA SER A 40 11.64 -3.63 -36.98
C SER A 40 12.38 -4.91 -37.43
N SER A 41 13.34 -5.38 -36.63
CA SER A 41 14.18 -6.54 -36.97
C SER A 41 14.58 -7.31 -35.74
N LEU A 42 14.76 -8.64 -35.88
CA LEU A 42 15.38 -9.52 -34.86
C LEU A 42 16.81 -9.93 -35.25
N ALA A 43 17.39 -9.30 -36.26
CA ALA A 43 18.78 -9.59 -36.63
C ALA A 43 19.73 -9.33 -35.44
N PRO A 44 20.83 -10.07 -35.31
CA PRO A 44 21.84 -9.80 -34.31
C PRO A 44 22.30 -8.33 -34.35
N GLY A 45 22.23 -7.64 -33.21
CA GLY A 45 22.57 -6.20 -33.15
C GLY A 45 21.45 -5.24 -33.55
N ALA A 46 20.24 -5.74 -33.82
CA ALA A 46 19.08 -4.86 -34.07
C ALA A 46 18.84 -3.90 -32.91
N ALA A 47 18.64 -2.63 -33.24
CA ALA A 47 18.33 -1.61 -32.25
C ALA A 47 16.90 -1.78 -31.74
N TRP A 48 16.76 -1.63 -30.42
CA TRP A 48 15.47 -1.55 -29.73
C TRP A 48 15.26 -0.12 -29.26
N THR A 49 14.09 0.44 -29.52
CA THR A 49 13.76 1.82 -29.19
C THR A 49 12.39 1.93 -28.53
N ASN A 50 12.20 2.95 -27.72
CA ASN A 50 10.92 3.42 -27.21
C ASN A 50 10.48 4.71 -27.91
N ASP A 51 11.23 5.16 -28.89
CA ASP A 51 10.89 6.34 -29.66
C ASP A 51 9.87 6.00 -30.78
N TRP A 52 8.66 6.52 -30.58
CA TRP A 52 7.55 6.39 -31.52
C TRP A 52 7.41 7.59 -32.46
N SER A 53 8.25 8.61 -32.29
CA SER A 53 8.20 9.84 -33.09
C SER A 53 8.47 9.60 -34.57
N GLN A 54 9.26 8.59 -34.89
CA GLN A 54 9.58 8.19 -36.28
C GLN A 54 8.36 7.75 -37.10
N LEU A 55 7.25 7.45 -36.43
CA LEU A 55 5.99 7.07 -37.07
C LEU A 55 4.99 8.23 -37.14
N ARG A 56 5.40 9.44 -36.76
CA ARG A 56 4.59 10.65 -36.82
C ARG A 56 5.09 11.55 -37.94
N ASP A 57 4.17 12.29 -38.52
CA ASP A 57 4.46 13.38 -39.43
C ASP A 57 5.42 13.00 -40.58
N ILE A 58 5.24 11.78 -41.12
CA ILE A 58 6.04 11.28 -42.26
C ILE A 58 5.78 12.17 -43.47
N GLN A 59 6.77 12.96 -43.83
CA GLN A 59 6.64 13.91 -44.93
C GLN A 59 6.84 13.24 -46.27
N GLY A 60 5.84 13.34 -47.12
CA GLY A 60 5.86 12.79 -48.47
C GLY A 60 6.67 13.64 -49.43
N THR A 61 7.98 13.44 -49.49
CA THR A 61 8.88 14.13 -50.43
C THR A 61 9.25 13.31 -51.66
N GLN A 62 8.87 12.04 -51.70
CA GLN A 62 9.21 11.08 -52.74
C GLN A 62 8.01 10.16 -53.05
N SER A 63 8.06 9.48 -54.19
CA SER A 63 7.02 8.52 -54.58
C SER A 63 7.12 7.15 -53.90
N VAL A 64 8.24 6.86 -53.23
CA VAL A 64 8.47 5.64 -52.47
C VAL A 64 9.08 6.02 -51.13
N PHE A 65 8.49 5.52 -50.04
CA PHE A 65 8.97 5.74 -48.66
C PHE A 65 9.37 4.42 -48.04
N THR A 66 10.44 4.45 -47.26
CA THR A 66 10.85 3.34 -46.42
C THR A 66 10.99 3.84 -44.98
N VAL A 67 10.12 3.37 -44.09
CA VAL A 67 10.18 3.68 -42.67
C VAL A 67 10.22 2.36 -41.89
N PRO A 68 11.02 2.28 -40.83
CA PRO A 68 10.96 1.15 -39.91
C PRO A 68 9.60 1.16 -39.20
N VAL A 69 8.95 0.02 -39.15
CA VAL A 69 7.68 -0.15 -38.44
C VAL A 69 7.87 -1.12 -37.26
N PRO A 70 7.11 -0.95 -36.18
CA PRO A 70 7.17 -1.87 -35.04
C PRO A 70 6.69 -3.26 -35.47
N MET A 71 7.62 -4.21 -35.53
CA MET A 71 7.31 -5.61 -35.83
C MET A 71 7.48 -6.50 -34.60
N PHE A 72 8.35 -6.11 -33.69
CA PHE A 72 8.69 -6.87 -32.52
C PHE A 72 8.66 -5.96 -31.30
N TYR A 73 8.21 -6.52 -30.17
CA TYR A 73 8.07 -5.81 -28.91
C TYR A 73 8.80 -6.56 -27.81
N ARG A 74 9.40 -5.84 -26.91
CA ARG A 74 9.90 -6.39 -25.63
C ARG A 74 9.52 -5.47 -24.50
N VAL A 75 9.33 -6.05 -23.32
CA VAL A 75 9.18 -5.31 -22.08
C VAL A 75 10.52 -5.38 -21.35
N LYS A 76 11.09 -4.22 -21.04
CA LYS A 76 12.28 -4.10 -20.21
C LYS A 76 11.84 -3.61 -18.85
N GLY A 77 12.01 -4.45 -17.82
CA GLY A 77 11.82 -4.06 -16.42
C GLY A 77 13.18 -3.67 -15.82
N ASN A 78 13.19 -2.56 -15.11
CA ASN A 78 14.29 -2.19 -14.23
C ASN A 78 13.73 -2.19 -12.82
N ALA A 79 14.45 -2.82 -11.89
CA ALA A 79 14.17 -2.62 -10.47
C ALA A 79 14.32 -1.11 -10.18
N TYR A 80 13.43 -0.56 -9.37
CA TYR A 80 13.63 0.80 -8.88
C TYR A 80 14.95 0.82 -8.10
N PRO A 81 15.84 1.78 -8.35
CA PRO A 81 17.03 1.94 -7.51
C PRO A 81 16.55 2.17 -6.07
N GLU A 82 17.21 1.51 -5.13
CA GLU A 82 16.96 1.76 -3.71
C GLU A 82 17.16 3.25 -3.43
N VAL A 83 16.16 3.90 -2.84
CA VAL A 83 16.28 5.30 -2.43
C VAL A 83 17.13 5.35 -1.17
N THR A 84 18.36 5.76 -1.33
CA THR A 84 19.30 5.93 -0.21
C THR A 84 19.46 7.39 0.19
N ASP A 85 19.07 8.32 -0.69
CA ASP A 85 19.12 9.75 -0.44
C ASP A 85 17.88 10.22 0.35
N SER A 86 18.11 10.80 1.50
CA SER A 86 17.05 11.36 2.35
C SER A 86 16.24 12.45 1.64
N ALA A 87 16.87 13.29 0.83
CA ALA A 87 16.20 14.36 0.10
C ALA A 87 15.25 13.80 -0.96
N GLU A 88 15.66 12.76 -1.69
CA GLU A 88 14.78 12.06 -2.65
C GLU A 88 13.63 11.36 -1.93
N CYS A 89 13.89 10.73 -0.80
CA CYS A 89 12.87 10.07 0.00
C CYS A 89 11.79 11.06 0.47
N TYR A 90 12.20 12.22 0.99
CA TYR A 90 11.27 13.27 1.37
C TYR A 90 10.53 13.87 0.18
N ALA A 91 11.17 14.00 -0.98
CA ALA A 91 10.51 14.46 -2.20
C ALA A 91 9.41 13.48 -2.65
N ARG A 92 9.69 12.18 -2.63
CA ARG A 92 8.70 11.13 -2.93
C ARG A 92 7.55 11.15 -1.92
N TYR A 93 7.85 11.29 -0.64
CA TYR A 93 6.84 11.39 0.40
C TYR A 93 5.94 12.62 0.21
N SER A 94 6.51 13.78 -0.10
CA SER A 94 5.76 15.01 -0.40
C SER A 94 4.83 14.83 -1.60
N ASN A 95 5.31 14.19 -2.66
CA ASN A 95 4.50 13.87 -3.83
C ASN A 95 3.35 12.89 -3.49
N ALA A 96 3.61 11.92 -2.64
CA ALA A 96 2.58 10.98 -2.16
C ALA A 96 1.50 11.69 -1.36
N LEU A 97 1.85 12.66 -0.51
CA LEU A 97 0.88 13.49 0.22
C LEU A 97 -0.03 14.26 -0.74
N LEU A 98 0.54 14.90 -1.75
CA LEU A 98 -0.22 15.65 -2.75
C LEU A 98 -1.12 14.74 -3.59
N SER A 99 -0.61 13.58 -4.00
CA SER A 99 -1.38 12.58 -4.75
C SER A 99 -2.53 12.01 -3.91
N ALA A 100 -2.27 11.67 -2.65
CA ALA A 100 -3.29 11.11 -1.77
C ALA A 100 -4.38 12.13 -1.35
N ALA A 101 -4.15 13.43 -1.56
CA ALA A 101 -5.14 14.45 -1.22
C ALA A 101 -6.44 14.30 -2.01
N VAL A 102 -6.38 13.79 -3.23
CA VAL A 102 -7.53 13.53 -4.11
C VAL A 102 -7.44 12.10 -4.61
N ALA A 103 -8.40 11.26 -4.22
CA ALA A 103 -8.49 9.89 -4.71
C ALA A 103 -9.12 9.86 -6.10
N LEU A 104 -8.55 9.10 -7.03
CA LEU A 104 -8.99 9.03 -8.41
C LEU A 104 -9.61 7.65 -8.75
N PRO A 105 -10.55 7.56 -9.72
CA PRO A 105 -11.17 6.29 -10.10
C PRO A 105 -10.19 5.22 -10.57
N ASN A 106 -9.09 5.59 -11.21
CA ASN A 106 -8.05 4.68 -11.68
C ASN A 106 -7.11 4.19 -10.56
N GLU A 107 -7.24 4.72 -9.35
CA GLU A 107 -6.50 4.30 -8.17
C GLU A 107 -7.25 3.25 -7.33
N ILE A 108 -8.51 2.95 -7.67
CA ILE A 108 -9.28 1.92 -6.98
C ILE A 108 -8.63 0.57 -7.15
N SER A 109 -8.16 -0.01 -6.05
CA SER A 109 -7.63 -1.38 -6.04
C SER A 109 -8.77 -2.39 -5.97
N THR A 110 -8.67 -3.45 -6.77
CA THR A 110 -9.53 -4.65 -6.70
C THR A 110 -8.86 -5.83 -6.00
N ARG A 111 -7.69 -5.58 -5.37
CA ARG A 111 -6.85 -6.59 -4.75
C ARG A 111 -6.65 -6.37 -3.25
N LEU A 112 -7.57 -5.61 -2.62
CA LEU A 112 -7.54 -5.47 -1.17
C LEU A 112 -7.78 -6.83 -0.53
N ARG A 113 -7.03 -7.13 0.53
CA ARG A 113 -7.20 -8.39 1.25
C ARG A 113 -8.43 -8.33 2.14
N PRO A 114 -9.40 -9.24 2.00
CA PRO A 114 -10.55 -9.29 2.89
C PRO A 114 -10.16 -9.85 4.27
N VAL A 115 -10.82 -9.37 5.32
CA VAL A 115 -10.77 -9.97 6.65
C VAL A 115 -11.75 -11.15 6.68
N ALA A 116 -11.31 -12.28 6.14
CA ALA A 116 -12.13 -13.49 6.07
C ALA A 116 -11.28 -14.72 6.37
N THR A 117 -11.90 -15.73 6.95
CA THR A 117 -11.19 -16.96 7.37
C THR A 117 -10.63 -17.79 6.22
N ASN A 118 -11.13 -17.55 5.02
CA ASN A 118 -10.66 -18.18 3.78
C ASN A 118 -9.68 -17.30 2.97
N THR A 119 -9.33 -16.13 3.47
CA THR A 119 -8.32 -15.29 2.82
C THR A 119 -6.95 -15.95 2.95
N PRO A 120 -6.28 -16.27 1.82
CA PRO A 120 -5.01 -16.98 1.84
C PRO A 120 -3.94 -16.24 2.66
N GLY A 121 -3.18 -17.00 3.45
CA GLY A 121 -2.05 -16.48 4.21
C GLY A 121 -2.40 -15.67 5.47
N THR A 122 -3.68 -15.47 5.79
CA THR A 122 -4.06 -14.85 7.08
C THR A 122 -3.90 -15.85 8.22
N ASP A 123 -3.45 -15.36 9.38
CA ASP A 123 -3.29 -16.17 10.59
C ASP A 123 -4.44 -15.91 11.56
N TRP A 124 -5.15 -16.98 11.92
CA TRP A 124 -6.33 -16.95 12.78
C TRP A 124 -6.15 -17.88 13.96
N ARG A 125 -6.40 -17.37 15.16
CA ARG A 125 -6.43 -18.17 16.38
C ARG A 125 -7.72 -17.97 17.15
N THR A 126 -8.13 -18.99 17.88
CA THR A 126 -9.30 -18.92 18.78
C THR A 126 -8.85 -18.42 20.14
N PHE A 127 -9.51 -17.37 20.62
CA PHE A 127 -9.31 -16.83 21.96
C PHE A 127 -10.63 -16.72 22.69
N THR A 128 -10.59 -16.93 24.00
CA THR A 128 -11.67 -16.49 24.89
C THR A 128 -11.36 -15.07 25.33
N ASN A 129 -12.24 -14.17 24.98
CA ASN A 129 -12.15 -12.77 25.33
C ASN A 129 -12.28 -12.62 26.86
N TRP A 130 -11.26 -12.11 27.51
CA TRP A 130 -11.23 -11.94 28.97
C TRP A 130 -12.05 -10.76 29.46
N VAL A 131 -12.63 -9.94 28.59
CA VAL A 131 -13.49 -8.82 28.93
C VAL A 131 -14.96 -9.24 29.02
N ASP A 132 -15.43 -10.04 28.05
CA ASP A 132 -16.84 -10.44 27.95
C ASP A 132 -17.09 -11.96 27.99
N GLY A 133 -16.03 -12.76 28.06
CA GLY A 133 -16.11 -14.23 28.14
C GLY A 133 -16.45 -14.91 26.80
N THR A 134 -16.62 -14.18 25.70
CA THR A 134 -16.95 -14.76 24.40
C THR A 134 -15.73 -15.45 23.79
N THR A 135 -15.95 -16.57 23.11
CA THR A 135 -14.90 -17.31 22.39
C THR A 135 -15.06 -17.12 20.89
N ASN A 136 -14.08 -16.46 20.29
CA ASN A 136 -14.09 -16.09 18.87
C ASN A 136 -12.74 -16.38 18.21
N ARG A 137 -12.75 -16.43 16.87
CA ARG A 137 -11.51 -16.43 16.09
C ARG A 137 -11.03 -14.99 15.89
N TRP A 138 -9.81 -14.75 16.30
CA TRP A 138 -9.13 -13.46 16.14
C TRP A 138 -8.13 -13.55 15.01
N ILE A 139 -7.96 -12.45 14.29
CA ILE A 139 -7.02 -12.33 13.17
C ILE A 139 -5.73 -11.65 13.63
N ARG A 140 -4.60 -12.14 13.12
CA ARG A 140 -3.30 -11.52 13.35
C ARG A 140 -3.09 -10.34 12.43
N VAL A 141 -2.66 -9.23 13.02
CA VAL A 141 -2.35 -7.98 12.35
C VAL A 141 -0.95 -7.49 12.75
N ALA A 142 -0.40 -6.59 11.96
CA ALA A 142 0.89 -5.95 12.23
C ALA A 142 0.72 -4.42 12.22
N THR A 143 1.39 -3.75 13.15
CA THR A 143 1.50 -2.29 13.21
C THR A 143 2.94 -1.87 13.36
N MET A 144 3.31 -0.77 12.70
CA MET A 144 4.62 -0.13 12.89
C MET A 144 4.43 1.15 13.72
N LYS A 145 5.17 1.26 14.81
CA LYS A 145 5.06 2.38 15.75
C LYS A 145 6.44 2.91 16.13
N PHE A 146 6.50 4.21 16.39
CA PHE A 146 7.69 4.82 16.95
C PHE A 146 7.95 4.28 18.36
N THR A 147 9.17 3.78 18.61
CA THR A 147 9.51 3.06 19.86
C THR A 147 9.46 3.93 21.12
N GLY A 148 9.48 5.25 20.98
CA GLY A 148 9.23 6.20 22.08
C GLY A 148 7.75 6.48 22.34
N SER A 149 6.82 5.93 21.55
CA SER A 149 5.39 6.19 21.74
C SER A 149 4.81 5.39 22.90
N TRP A 150 3.81 5.99 23.55
CA TRP A 150 3.06 5.30 24.62
C TRP A 150 2.42 4.00 24.11
N VAL A 151 1.88 4.00 22.90
CA VAL A 151 1.27 2.81 22.26
C VAL A 151 2.30 1.70 22.12
N TRP A 152 3.52 2.01 21.69
CA TRP A 152 4.58 1.02 21.58
C TRP A 152 4.91 0.37 22.93
N ASN A 153 5.04 1.17 23.98
CA ASN A 153 5.37 0.66 25.32
C ASN A 153 4.33 -0.32 25.85
N ASN A 154 3.07 -0.19 25.43
CA ASN A 154 2.00 -1.13 25.78
C ASN A 154 1.95 -2.39 24.91
N LEU A 155 2.69 -2.42 23.79
CA LEU A 155 2.79 -3.57 22.88
C LEU A 155 4.09 -4.38 23.06
N LEU A 156 4.98 -3.95 23.98
CA LEU A 156 6.31 -4.56 24.12
C LEU A 156 6.28 -5.98 24.67
N THR A 157 5.31 -6.30 25.50
CA THR A 157 5.25 -7.61 26.20
C THR A 157 4.28 -8.53 25.49
N PRO A 158 4.71 -9.70 24.99
CA PRO A 158 3.79 -10.72 24.49
C PRO A 158 2.77 -11.15 25.55
N GLY A 159 1.54 -11.42 25.10
CA GLY A 159 0.46 -11.86 25.97
C GLY A 159 -0.84 -11.07 25.81
N ALA A 160 -1.73 -11.28 26.77
CA ALA A 160 -3.05 -10.65 26.82
C ALA A 160 -2.96 -9.20 27.29
N HIS A 161 -3.52 -8.29 26.50
CA HIS A 161 -3.60 -6.86 26.81
C HIS A 161 -5.02 -6.34 26.58
N THR A 162 -5.35 -5.24 27.23
CA THR A 162 -6.63 -4.56 27.04
C THR A 162 -6.39 -3.11 26.65
N MET A 163 -6.79 -2.77 25.46
CA MET A 163 -6.88 -1.38 25.02
C MET A 163 -8.12 -0.76 25.66
N SER A 164 -7.97 0.33 26.36
CA SER A 164 -9.06 1.02 27.09
C SER A 164 -8.87 2.54 27.04
N ASN A 165 -9.57 3.30 27.85
CA ASN A 165 -9.56 4.77 27.87
C ASN A 165 -8.17 5.45 27.83
N GLY A 166 -7.14 4.82 28.35
CA GLY A 166 -5.77 5.31 28.22
C GLY A 166 -5.18 5.14 26.82
N TRP A 167 -5.81 4.35 25.94
CA TRP A 167 -5.39 4.13 24.57
C TRP A 167 -5.99 5.21 23.66
N SER A 168 -5.33 6.35 23.61
CA SER A 168 -5.74 7.48 22.77
C SER A 168 -5.19 7.33 21.36
N GLY A 169 -6.04 7.59 20.39
CA GLY A 169 -5.73 7.49 18.95
C GLY A 169 -5.91 6.08 18.38
N GLU A 170 -6.11 6.04 17.10
CA GLU A 170 -6.31 4.81 16.34
C GLU A 170 -5.01 4.03 16.19
N THR A 171 -5.13 2.71 16.11
CA THR A 171 -4.02 1.86 15.72
C THR A 171 -4.21 1.36 14.29
N TRP A 172 -3.44 1.92 13.38
CA TRP A 172 -3.41 1.55 11.97
C TRP A 172 -2.62 0.26 11.81
N VAL A 173 -3.19 -0.71 11.10
CA VAL A 173 -2.65 -2.06 10.98
C VAL A 173 -2.79 -2.58 9.56
N THR A 174 -1.95 -3.56 9.23
CA THR A 174 -2.08 -4.40 8.03
C THR A 174 -2.31 -5.85 8.46
N LEU A 175 -2.83 -6.70 7.57
CA LEU A 175 -2.94 -8.11 7.89
C LEU A 175 -1.56 -8.78 7.92
N TYR A 176 -1.34 -9.65 8.90
CA TYR A 176 -0.22 -10.57 8.84
C TYR A 176 -0.45 -11.59 7.69
N PRO A 177 0.55 -11.97 6.88
CA PRO A 177 1.98 -11.61 6.98
C PRO A 177 2.43 -10.56 5.93
N ASP A 178 1.58 -9.62 5.50
CA ASP A 178 1.82 -8.76 4.33
C ASP A 178 3.15 -8.00 4.41
N VAL A 179 3.46 -7.39 5.56
CA VAL A 179 4.75 -6.69 5.76
C VAL A 179 5.93 -7.65 5.67
N ARG A 180 5.80 -8.87 6.20
CA ARG A 180 6.86 -9.88 6.11
C ARG A 180 7.07 -10.34 4.67
N GLN A 181 5.99 -10.55 3.92
CA GLN A 181 6.07 -10.93 2.50
C GLN A 181 6.72 -9.83 1.66
N LEU A 182 6.35 -8.56 1.90
CA LEU A 182 7.00 -7.42 1.28
C LEU A 182 8.52 -7.47 1.51
N LEU A 183 8.95 -7.67 2.75
CA LEU A 183 10.36 -7.70 3.11
C LEU A 183 11.10 -8.94 2.62
N THR A 184 10.42 -10.05 2.42
CA THR A 184 11.02 -11.27 1.85
C THR A 184 11.41 -11.06 0.39
N SER A 185 10.63 -10.27 -0.35
CA SER A 185 10.92 -9.91 -1.75
C SER A 185 11.86 -8.71 -1.89
N TYR A 186 12.14 -8.00 -0.81
CA TYR A 186 13.00 -6.82 -0.83
C TYR A 186 14.48 -7.19 -0.77
N THR A 187 15.23 -6.76 -1.76
CA THR A 187 16.67 -7.04 -1.90
C THR A 187 17.56 -5.88 -1.45
N GLY A 188 16.98 -4.73 -1.12
CA GLY A 188 17.72 -3.56 -0.64
C GLY A 188 18.20 -3.71 0.81
N THR A 189 18.99 -2.75 1.25
CA THR A 189 19.68 -2.80 2.56
C THR A 189 18.87 -2.16 3.69
N ASN A 190 18.02 -1.17 3.38
CA ASN A 190 17.28 -0.42 4.38
C ASN A 190 15.83 -0.90 4.53
N ARG A 191 15.65 -2.01 5.25
CA ARG A 191 14.34 -2.62 5.52
C ARG A 191 13.38 -1.68 6.26
N THR A 192 13.89 -0.89 7.18
CA THR A 192 13.06 0.08 7.93
C THR A 192 12.48 1.12 7.00
N LEU A 193 13.30 1.73 6.16
CA LEU A 193 12.84 2.71 5.18
C LEU A 193 11.86 2.09 4.18
N ARG A 194 12.09 0.85 3.74
CA ARG A 194 11.15 0.14 2.86
C ARG A 194 9.78 -0.04 3.51
N MET A 195 9.74 -0.36 4.81
CA MET A 195 8.48 -0.45 5.55
C MET A 195 7.81 0.92 5.70
N GLU A 196 8.59 1.98 6.03
CA GLU A 196 8.05 3.34 6.08
C GLU A 196 7.39 3.72 4.75
N MET A 197 8.07 3.46 3.64
CA MET A 197 7.54 3.73 2.30
C MET A 197 6.25 2.96 2.02
N ALA A 198 6.25 1.65 2.27
CA ALA A 198 5.10 0.78 2.00
C ALA A 198 3.89 1.10 2.87
N LEU A 199 4.12 1.58 4.08
CA LEU A 199 3.07 1.92 5.03
C LEU A 199 2.64 3.40 4.97
N GLY A 200 3.21 4.18 4.05
CA GLY A 200 2.90 5.61 3.94
C GLY A 200 3.34 6.41 5.18
N LEU A 201 4.41 5.98 5.85
CA LEU A 201 4.93 6.67 7.03
C LEU A 201 5.98 7.71 6.62
N PRO A 202 6.11 8.82 7.37
CA PRO A 202 7.17 9.79 7.13
C PRO A 202 8.56 9.12 7.17
N PRO A 203 9.46 9.43 6.25
CA PRO A 203 10.83 8.91 6.25
C PRO A 203 11.62 9.56 7.39
N ARG A 204 11.50 9.02 8.58
CA ARG A 204 12.20 9.55 9.77
C ARG A 204 13.32 8.62 10.17
N PRO A 205 14.55 9.10 10.28
CA PRO A 205 15.61 8.35 10.92
C PRO A 205 15.29 8.21 12.41
N GLY A 206 14.53 7.20 12.74
CA GLY A 206 14.07 6.97 14.10
C GLY A 206 13.99 5.50 14.44
N SER A 207 13.81 5.22 15.72
CA SER A 207 13.60 3.88 16.18
C SER A 207 12.13 3.54 15.98
N TYR A 208 11.84 2.73 14.99
CA TYR A 208 10.54 2.10 14.81
C TYR A 208 10.59 0.66 15.30
N GLY A 209 9.46 0.19 15.76
CA GLY A 209 9.22 -1.20 16.07
C GLY A 209 7.96 -1.71 15.37
N VAL A 210 7.92 -3.00 15.10
CA VAL A 210 6.76 -3.70 14.56
C VAL A 210 6.20 -4.60 15.65
N ALA A 211 4.91 -4.44 15.96
CA ALA A 211 4.18 -5.33 16.84
C ALA A 211 3.16 -6.13 16.03
N GLU A 212 3.12 -7.42 16.26
CA GLU A 212 2.12 -8.34 15.73
C GLU A 212 1.21 -8.79 16.86
N PHE A 213 -0.08 -8.67 16.65
CA PHE A 213 -1.07 -9.04 17.66
C PHE A 213 -2.35 -9.59 17.04
N TYR A 214 -3.08 -10.38 17.80
CA TYR A 214 -4.40 -10.86 17.45
C TYR A 214 -5.46 -9.93 17.99
N VAL A 215 -6.47 -9.66 17.18
CA VAL A 215 -7.64 -8.83 17.53
C VAL A 215 -8.91 -9.48 16.97
N ASP A 216 -10.02 -9.36 17.70
CA ASP A 216 -11.33 -9.77 17.18
C ASP A 216 -11.69 -8.88 15.98
N PRO A 217 -12.02 -9.46 14.80
CA PRO A 217 -12.37 -8.71 13.60
C PRO A 217 -13.48 -7.67 13.77
N LYS A 218 -14.36 -7.86 14.73
CA LYS A 218 -15.42 -6.89 15.05
C LYS A 218 -14.90 -5.50 15.44
N TYR A 219 -13.62 -5.42 15.86
CA TYR A 219 -12.94 -4.18 16.19
C TYR A 219 -12.09 -3.63 15.03
N LEU A 220 -12.14 -4.26 13.86
CA LEU A 220 -11.45 -3.75 12.69
C LEU A 220 -12.42 -3.06 11.75
N PHE A 221 -12.02 -1.93 11.23
CA PHE A 221 -12.70 -1.31 10.09
C PHE A 221 -11.68 -0.89 9.04
N ARG A 222 -12.14 -0.75 7.81
CA ARG A 222 -11.31 -0.26 6.72
C ARG A 222 -11.40 1.27 6.67
N PRO A 223 -10.28 1.99 6.66
CA PRO A 223 -10.28 3.45 6.61
C PRO A 223 -10.52 3.92 5.17
N ALA A 224 -11.72 3.69 4.65
CA ALA A 224 -12.14 3.97 3.29
C ALA A 224 -13.60 4.46 3.27
N VAL A 225 -14.11 4.81 2.11
CA VAL A 225 -15.52 5.23 1.93
C VAL A 225 -16.50 4.25 2.54
N SER A 226 -16.22 2.95 2.43
CA SER A 226 -16.92 1.89 3.15
C SER A 226 -16.00 1.29 4.20
N PRO A 227 -16.43 1.22 5.48
CA PRO A 227 -15.66 0.57 6.54
C PRO A 227 -15.62 -0.96 6.42
N ASP A 228 -16.28 -1.55 5.43
CA ASP A 228 -16.37 -2.98 5.24
C ASP A 228 -14.98 -3.59 5.02
N THR A 229 -14.64 -4.53 5.88
CA THR A 229 -13.35 -5.25 5.82
C THR A 229 -13.39 -6.49 4.93
N HIS A 230 -14.54 -6.89 4.42
CA HIS A 230 -14.72 -8.12 3.65
C HIS A 230 -14.62 -7.92 2.13
N SER A 231 -14.74 -6.69 1.66
CA SER A 231 -14.65 -6.39 0.23
C SER A 231 -13.19 -6.38 -0.27
N PRO A 232 -12.90 -6.93 -1.46
CA PRO A 232 -11.59 -6.81 -2.10
C PRO A 232 -11.36 -5.44 -2.77
N SER A 233 -12.33 -4.52 -2.68
CA SER A 233 -12.26 -3.19 -3.28
C SER A 233 -13.03 -2.18 -2.45
N CYS A 234 -12.62 -0.92 -2.55
CA CYS A 234 -13.37 0.23 -2.02
C CYS A 234 -13.78 1.14 -3.17
N GLY A 235 -14.96 1.73 -3.06
CA GLY A 235 -15.40 2.77 -3.99
C GLY A 235 -14.81 4.14 -3.67
N LEU A 236 -15.14 5.13 -4.48
CA LEU A 236 -14.92 6.55 -4.19
C LEU A 236 -16.17 7.16 -3.57
N ALA A 237 -15.99 8.12 -2.68
CA ALA A 237 -17.09 9.01 -2.32
C ALA A 237 -17.47 9.86 -3.54
N PRO A 238 -18.75 10.17 -3.76
CA PRO A 238 -19.19 10.98 -4.88
C PRO A 238 -18.50 12.35 -4.98
N GLU A 239 -17.95 12.84 -3.89
CA GLU A 239 -17.32 14.16 -3.75
C GLU A 239 -15.79 14.10 -3.59
N GLU A 240 -15.17 12.94 -3.72
CA GLU A 240 -13.71 12.81 -3.58
C GLU A 240 -12.91 13.47 -4.72
N THR A 241 -13.57 13.90 -5.77
CA THR A 241 -12.99 14.79 -6.79
C THR A 241 -12.85 16.23 -6.31
N SER A 242 -13.39 16.55 -5.14
CA SER A 242 -13.26 17.87 -4.48
C SER A 242 -12.30 17.76 -3.29
N PRO A 243 -11.46 18.77 -3.02
CA PRO A 243 -10.65 18.82 -1.81
C PRO A 243 -11.50 18.92 -0.51
N TYR A 244 -12.82 18.88 -0.62
CA TYR A 244 -13.74 18.93 0.50
C TYR A 244 -14.63 17.69 0.50
N LEU A 245 -14.33 16.76 1.40
CA LEU A 245 -15.32 15.77 1.80
C LEU A 245 -16.43 16.47 2.55
N ALA A 246 -17.60 16.61 1.94
CA ALA A 246 -18.78 17.03 2.69
C ALA A 246 -19.08 15.99 3.79
N ALA A 247 -19.56 16.46 4.94
CA ALA A 247 -19.93 15.58 6.06
C ALA A 247 -20.95 14.48 5.68
N ASN A 248 -21.64 14.65 4.55
CA ASN A 248 -22.69 13.76 4.04
C ASN A 248 -22.22 12.88 2.87
N ALA A 249 -20.92 12.89 2.52
CA ALA A 249 -20.39 12.16 1.36
C ALA A 249 -20.47 10.64 1.53
N LEU A 250 -20.43 10.13 2.76
CA LEU A 250 -20.47 8.72 3.04
C LEU A 250 -21.91 8.24 3.24
N GLN A 251 -22.47 7.60 2.22
CA GLN A 251 -23.78 6.99 2.30
C GLN A 251 -23.68 5.54 2.79
N GLY A 252 -24.68 5.08 3.54
CA GLY A 252 -24.79 3.69 3.99
C GLY A 252 -23.86 3.31 5.15
N VAL A 253 -23.18 4.28 5.78
CA VAL A 253 -22.34 4.07 6.97
C VAL A 253 -22.95 4.76 8.19
N SER A 254 -22.48 4.39 9.39
CA SER A 254 -22.96 5.05 10.61
C SER A 254 -22.55 6.54 10.64
N PRO A 255 -23.37 7.42 11.24
CA PRO A 255 -23.00 8.82 11.39
C PRO A 255 -21.69 9.05 12.15
N GLY A 256 -21.39 8.20 13.13
CA GLY A 256 -20.11 8.25 13.87
C GLY A 256 -18.92 7.95 12.96
N TYR A 257 -19.01 6.94 12.11
CA TYR A 257 -17.95 6.64 11.15
C TYR A 257 -17.77 7.78 10.13
N ALA A 258 -18.86 8.33 9.60
CA ALA A 258 -18.79 9.45 8.66
C ALA A 258 -18.10 10.67 9.29
N ALA A 259 -18.43 10.98 10.54
CA ALA A 259 -17.82 12.07 11.28
C ALA A 259 -16.31 11.81 11.52
N TRP A 260 -15.93 10.60 11.92
CA TRP A 260 -14.54 10.19 12.07
C TRP A 260 -13.76 10.32 10.76
N PHE A 261 -14.31 9.81 9.67
CA PHE A 261 -13.68 9.84 8.35
C PHE A 261 -13.39 11.26 7.91
N LYS A 262 -14.38 12.15 8.04
CA LYS A 262 -14.22 13.57 7.72
C LYS A 262 -13.18 14.25 8.61
N ALA A 263 -13.26 14.08 9.92
CA ALA A 263 -12.31 14.70 10.84
C ALA A 263 -10.88 14.18 10.63
N THR A 264 -10.73 12.89 10.32
CA THR A 264 -9.44 12.31 9.97
C THR A 264 -8.89 12.90 8.68
N TYR A 265 -9.73 13.08 7.65
CA TYR A 265 -9.35 13.75 6.40
C TYR A 265 -8.89 15.19 6.67
N ASP A 266 -9.68 15.96 7.38
CA ASP A 266 -9.39 17.37 7.68
C ASP A 266 -8.09 17.53 8.50
N SER A 267 -7.78 16.55 9.37
CA SER A 267 -6.60 16.58 10.24
C SER A 267 -5.31 16.08 9.59
N ARG A 268 -5.38 15.35 8.47
CA ARG A 268 -4.18 14.73 7.86
C ARG A 268 -3.20 15.74 7.26
N GLY A 269 -3.68 16.92 6.90
CA GLY A 269 -2.80 18.00 6.43
C GLY A 269 -1.99 17.60 5.20
N TYR A 270 -2.67 17.33 4.08
CA TYR A 270 -2.02 16.95 2.81
C TYR A 270 -1.10 18.03 2.21
N ALA A 271 -0.82 19.10 2.94
CA ALA A 271 0.11 20.12 2.52
C ALA A 271 1.56 19.64 2.73
N ALA A 272 2.34 19.64 1.67
CA ALA A 272 3.75 19.26 1.69
C ALA A 272 4.65 20.12 2.62
N THR A 273 4.10 21.19 3.20
CA THR A 273 4.82 22.10 4.11
C THR A 273 4.93 21.57 5.54
N ASN A 274 4.14 20.56 5.93
CA ASN A 274 4.18 19.99 7.28
C ASN A 274 4.30 18.46 7.22
N LEU A 275 5.45 17.99 6.73
CA LEU A 275 5.71 16.56 6.52
C LEU A 275 5.64 15.75 7.83
N ASP A 276 5.88 16.37 8.96
CA ASP A 276 5.92 15.68 10.25
C ASP A 276 4.55 15.29 10.79
N ASN A 277 3.51 16.00 10.39
CA ASN A 277 2.14 15.79 10.85
C ASN A 277 1.17 15.42 9.72
N SER A 278 1.70 15.10 8.55
CA SER A 278 0.93 14.72 7.38
C SER A 278 1.12 13.25 7.07
N TRP A 279 0.09 12.59 6.55
CA TRP A 279 0.15 11.20 6.11
C TRP A 279 -0.59 11.05 4.78
N PRO A 280 -0.01 10.34 3.79
CA PRO A 280 -0.64 10.09 2.50
C PRO A 280 -1.74 9.03 2.62
N TRP A 281 -2.81 9.34 3.34
CA TRP A 281 -3.94 8.45 3.49
C TRP A 281 -4.76 8.42 2.20
N THR A 282 -4.79 7.27 1.54
CA THR A 282 -5.44 7.13 0.22
C THR A 282 -6.96 7.15 0.28
N ARG A 283 -7.57 6.79 1.41
CA ARG A 283 -9.00 6.55 1.58
C ARG A 283 -9.56 5.42 0.71
N LEU A 284 -8.69 4.67 0.07
CA LEU A 284 -9.01 3.56 -0.84
C LEU A 284 -8.75 2.18 -0.22
N GLY A 285 -8.50 2.13 1.10
CA GLY A 285 -8.33 0.90 1.87
C GLY A 285 -6.96 0.25 1.73
N TYR A 286 -5.98 0.98 1.24
CA TYR A 286 -4.58 0.59 1.19
C TYR A 286 -3.67 1.75 1.58
N THR A 287 -2.47 1.40 2.05
CA THR A 287 -1.41 2.37 2.36
C THR A 287 -0.82 2.95 1.08
N CYS A 288 -0.38 4.19 1.10
CA CYS A 288 0.32 4.79 -0.03
C CYS A 288 1.79 4.34 -0.05
N ASP A 289 2.14 3.42 -0.95
CA ASP A 289 3.54 3.01 -1.15
C ASP A 289 4.27 4.03 -2.03
N TYR A 290 5.04 4.92 -1.40
CA TYR A 290 5.72 5.99 -2.13
C TYR A 290 7.11 5.62 -2.65
N GLU A 291 7.58 4.39 -2.45
CA GLU A 291 8.72 3.89 -3.22
C GLU A 291 8.35 3.82 -4.71
N ASN A 292 7.09 3.52 -5.00
CA ASN A 292 6.60 3.25 -6.36
C ASN A 292 5.57 4.28 -6.85
N SER A 293 5.47 5.42 -6.20
CA SER A 293 4.40 6.41 -6.40
C SER A 293 4.23 6.92 -7.84
N ALA A 294 5.25 6.78 -8.68
CA ALA A 294 5.16 7.20 -10.09
C ALA A 294 4.26 6.28 -10.95
N ASN A 295 4.04 5.03 -10.55
CA ASN A 295 3.32 4.04 -11.36
C ASN A 295 2.10 3.42 -10.70
N SER A 296 2.12 3.26 -9.39
CA SER A 296 0.98 2.78 -8.61
C SER A 296 1.26 3.01 -7.12
N PRO A 297 0.55 3.89 -6.46
CA PRO A 297 0.72 4.14 -5.02
C PRO A 297 0.12 3.03 -4.16
N VAL A 298 -0.34 1.93 -4.75
CA VAL A 298 -1.03 0.85 -4.04
C VAL A 298 -0.03 0.08 -3.18
N GLY A 299 -0.08 0.32 -1.90
CA GLY A 299 0.67 -0.39 -0.88
C GLY A 299 -0.11 -1.59 -0.31
N LEU A 300 -0.01 -1.78 0.99
CA LEU A 300 -0.64 -2.88 1.71
C LEU A 300 -2.10 -2.56 2.05
N SER A 301 -2.94 -3.59 2.16
CA SER A 301 -4.31 -3.41 2.65
C SER A 301 -4.30 -2.89 4.08
N GLU A 302 -5.09 -1.85 4.32
CA GLU A 302 -5.05 -1.05 5.53
C GLU A 302 -6.34 -1.19 6.34
N TYR A 303 -6.17 -1.30 7.65
CA TYR A 303 -7.26 -1.40 8.62
C TYR A 303 -6.95 -0.56 9.84
N VAL A 304 -7.97 -0.31 10.64
CA VAL A 304 -7.85 0.48 11.87
C VAL A 304 -8.53 -0.25 13.02
N VAL A 305 -7.82 -0.34 14.13
CA VAL A 305 -8.41 -0.58 15.46
C VAL A 305 -8.77 0.79 16.01
N PRO A 306 -10.03 1.04 16.37
CA PRO A 306 -10.50 2.36 16.80
C PRO A 306 -9.83 2.84 18.07
N SER A 307 -9.80 4.15 18.25
CA SER A 307 -9.45 4.76 19.54
C SER A 307 -10.43 4.34 20.62
N CYS A 308 -9.93 3.90 21.75
CA CYS A 308 -10.78 3.50 22.88
C CYS A 308 -11.36 4.69 23.64
N SER A 309 -10.76 5.87 23.52
CA SER A 309 -11.16 7.08 24.24
C SER A 309 -12.11 7.99 23.46
N ASP A 310 -12.28 7.76 22.16
CA ASP A 310 -13.05 8.63 21.30
C ASP A 310 -14.53 8.25 21.27
N THR A 311 -15.27 8.83 22.22
CA THR A 311 -16.71 8.61 22.33
C THR A 311 -17.52 9.39 21.29
N ASN A 312 -16.95 10.39 20.64
CA ASN A 312 -17.65 11.21 19.66
C ASN A 312 -18.01 10.40 18.40
N TYR A 313 -17.11 9.47 18.02
CA TYR A 313 -17.31 8.66 16.83
C TYR A 313 -17.92 7.29 17.09
N TRP A 314 -17.60 6.71 18.25
CA TRP A 314 -18.00 5.33 18.59
C TRP A 314 -19.19 5.27 19.57
N GLY A 315 -19.64 6.42 20.06
CA GLY A 315 -20.78 6.53 20.98
C GLY A 315 -20.52 6.10 22.43
N ALA A 316 -19.43 5.39 22.67
CA ALA A 316 -19.00 4.94 24.00
C ALA A 316 -17.49 4.67 24.02
N SER A 317 -16.92 4.70 25.22
CA SER A 317 -15.54 4.22 25.41
C SER A 317 -15.46 2.73 25.10
N LEU A 318 -14.48 2.36 24.27
CA LEU A 318 -14.26 0.97 23.89
C LEU A 318 -13.30 0.29 24.87
N VAL A 319 -13.51 -1.00 25.06
CA VAL A 319 -12.59 -1.89 25.74
C VAL A 319 -12.27 -3.03 24.78
N ILE A 320 -11.07 -3.00 24.21
CA ILE A 320 -10.67 -3.90 23.13
C ILE A 320 -9.58 -4.84 23.64
N PRO A 321 -9.87 -6.14 23.82
CA PRO A 321 -8.86 -7.13 24.14
C PRO A 321 -8.03 -7.44 22.89
N ILE A 322 -6.72 -7.52 23.09
CA ILE A 322 -5.76 -7.94 22.07
C ILE A 322 -4.79 -8.95 22.67
N TYR A 323 -4.23 -9.82 21.85
CA TYR A 323 -3.16 -10.72 22.27
C TYR A 323 -1.90 -10.40 21.48
N VAL A 324 -0.91 -9.80 22.12
CA VAL A 324 0.38 -9.49 21.51
C VAL A 324 1.15 -10.80 21.31
N ASP A 325 1.45 -11.13 20.07
CA ASP A 325 2.18 -12.35 19.72
C ASP A 325 3.70 -12.11 19.71
N SER A 326 4.12 -11.03 19.07
CA SER A 326 5.55 -10.70 18.96
C SER A 326 5.79 -9.22 18.70
N THR A 327 6.97 -8.76 19.11
CA THR A 327 7.46 -7.40 18.85
C THR A 327 8.90 -7.46 18.38
N TRP A 328 9.24 -6.59 17.44
CA TRP A 328 10.53 -6.56 16.79
C TRP A 328 11.02 -5.12 16.59
N PRO A 329 12.32 -4.84 16.80
CA PRO A 329 12.90 -3.66 16.17
C PRO A 329 12.67 -3.72 14.66
N ALA A 330 12.31 -2.58 14.04
CA ALA A 330 11.97 -2.56 12.62
C ALA A 330 13.12 -3.08 11.72
N ALA A 331 14.36 -2.79 12.09
CA ALA A 331 15.53 -3.27 11.36
C ALA A 331 15.67 -4.81 11.32
N ASN A 332 15.10 -5.52 12.32
CA ASN A 332 15.20 -6.96 12.45
C ASN A 332 13.91 -7.70 12.05
N TYR A 333 12.88 -6.95 11.65
CA TYR A 333 11.61 -7.55 11.31
C TYR A 333 11.69 -8.34 10.00
N GLY A 334 11.20 -9.58 10.02
CA GLY A 334 11.20 -10.47 8.87
C GLY A 334 12.55 -11.12 8.53
N LEU A 335 13.53 -11.09 9.44
CA LEU A 335 14.77 -11.86 9.34
C LEU A 335 14.55 -13.29 9.77
#